data_76e055a9a0b7d692a33d9d09d214263e
#
_entry.id   76e055a9a0b7d692a33d9d09d214263e
#
_cell.length_a   1.000
_cell.length_b   1.000
_cell.length_c   1.000
_cell.angle_alpha   90.00
_cell.angle_beta   90.00
_cell.angle_gamma   90.00
#
_symmetry.space_group_name_H-M   'P 1'
#
loop_
_entity.id
_entity.type
_entity.pdbx_description
1 polymer ?
#
loop_
_entity_poly.entity_id
_entity_poly.type
_entity_poly.pdbx_seq_one_letter_code
_entity_poly.pdbx_strand_id
1 'polypeptide(L)'
;MPRRQRIALAGYPHHIVQRGHRQGAVFFNEHDRMDYLNTLQECRQLYSLNVYAYCLMTNHIHLIVAPRDDPRSLSALMKRLAGRHARRLNRMHGWRGALWESRFKCSPIDTDRYLLACGRYVDLNPVRAKLVTRADEFPWSSYRARAGFTTCEWLDQDPAHAALATSTEKRFERYREFANLVPNEAELEFLRGSLQRNQLTGPTEFIEHVARERGLQVPSRKRGRPRTKEAPEEDRLPSAETKQAPFGA
;
A
#
# COMPACT_ATOMS: atom_id res chain seq x y z
N MET A 1 -5.50 24.63 0.07
CA MET A 1 -6.60 23.72 -0.29
C MET A 1 -7.03 22.96 0.93
N PRO A 2 -8.33 22.83 1.22
CA PRO A 2 -8.81 22.04 2.35
C PRO A 2 -8.37 20.57 2.16
N ARG A 3 -7.87 19.97 3.24
CA ARG A 3 -7.42 18.58 3.23
C ARG A 3 -8.61 17.65 3.10
N ARG A 4 -8.61 16.77 2.09
CA ARG A 4 -9.66 15.74 1.94
C ARG A 4 -9.74 14.89 3.20
N GLN A 5 -10.97 14.65 3.64
CA GLN A 5 -11.25 13.71 4.73
C GLN A 5 -10.92 12.29 4.27
N ARG A 6 -10.34 11.47 5.16
CA ARG A 6 -10.15 10.05 4.87
C ARG A 6 -11.50 9.34 4.96
N ILE A 7 -11.67 8.39 4.05
CA ILE A 7 -12.79 7.47 4.12
C ILE A 7 -12.35 6.34 5.05
N ALA A 8 -13.10 6.13 6.12
CA ALA A 8 -12.94 5.00 7.04
C ALA A 8 -14.30 4.35 7.24
N LEU A 9 -14.36 3.04 7.11
CA LEU A 9 -15.59 2.23 7.13
C LEU A 9 -15.44 1.13 8.16
N ALA A 10 -16.42 0.96 9.04
CA ALA A 10 -16.49 -0.19 9.93
C ALA A 10 -16.76 -1.46 9.14
N GLY A 11 -16.18 -2.58 9.54
CA GLY A 11 -16.31 -3.88 8.88
C GLY A 11 -15.50 -4.06 7.60
N TYR A 12 -14.96 -2.99 7.01
CA TYR A 12 -14.18 -3.06 5.77
C TYR A 12 -12.68 -3.06 6.04
N PRO A 13 -11.88 -3.87 5.32
CA PRO A 13 -10.43 -3.76 5.34
C PRO A 13 -9.96 -2.46 4.70
N HIS A 14 -8.85 -1.93 5.20
CA HIS A 14 -8.24 -0.70 4.72
C HIS A 14 -6.75 -0.93 4.47
N HIS A 15 -6.30 -0.60 3.28
CA HIS A 15 -4.87 -0.49 3.00
C HIS A 15 -4.37 0.84 3.55
N ILE A 16 -3.43 0.77 4.48
CA ILE A 16 -2.81 1.91 5.15
C ILE A 16 -1.34 1.99 4.76
N VAL A 17 -0.85 3.19 4.48
CA VAL A 17 0.57 3.46 4.29
C VAL A 17 0.98 4.74 5.04
N GLN A 18 2.15 4.69 5.65
CA GLN A 18 2.79 5.88 6.22
C GLN A 18 4.28 5.84 5.93
N ARG A 19 4.84 6.99 5.50
CA ARG A 19 6.22 7.11 5.06
C ARG A 19 7.00 8.03 5.98
N GLY A 20 8.29 7.74 6.13
CA GLY A 20 9.25 8.58 6.83
C GLY A 20 9.46 9.94 6.15
N HIS A 21 9.74 10.96 6.95
CA HIS A 21 10.00 12.31 6.47
C HIS A 21 11.17 12.31 5.48
N ARG A 22 11.01 13.01 4.35
CA ARG A 22 11.99 13.05 3.24
C ARG A 22 12.41 11.65 2.75
N GLN A 23 11.53 10.68 2.82
CA GLN A 23 11.80 9.28 2.51
C GLN A 23 12.90 8.63 3.38
N GLY A 24 13.25 9.27 4.50
CA GLY A 24 14.23 8.77 5.46
C GLY A 24 13.77 7.48 6.13
N ALA A 25 14.75 6.73 6.67
CA ALA A 25 14.48 5.49 7.40
C ALA A 25 13.63 5.75 8.64
N VAL A 26 12.72 4.84 8.90
CA VAL A 26 11.90 4.80 10.12
C VAL A 26 12.17 3.54 10.94
N PHE A 27 12.95 2.61 10.41
CA PHE A 27 13.48 1.45 11.13
C PHE A 27 14.96 1.32 10.85
N PHE A 28 15.78 1.26 11.88
CA PHE A 28 17.24 1.23 11.81
C PHE A 28 17.80 -0.14 12.15
N ASN A 29 17.04 -0.94 12.92
CA ASN A 29 17.43 -2.28 13.37
C ASN A 29 16.17 -3.15 13.55
N GLU A 30 16.38 -4.41 13.90
CA GLU A 30 15.31 -5.39 14.14
C GLU A 30 14.44 -5.02 15.33
N HIS A 31 15.06 -4.50 16.39
CA HIS A 31 14.35 -4.10 17.60
C HIS A 31 13.31 -3.00 17.34
N ASP A 32 13.61 -2.07 16.43
CA ASP A 32 12.64 -1.04 16.03
C ASP A 32 11.39 -1.65 15.40
N ARG A 33 11.56 -2.69 14.59
CA ARG A 33 10.45 -3.41 13.95
C ARG A 33 9.69 -4.27 14.93
N MET A 34 10.38 -4.96 15.82
CA MET A 34 9.75 -5.75 16.88
C MET A 34 8.88 -4.88 17.80
N ASP A 35 9.39 -3.75 18.27
CA ASP A 35 8.63 -2.80 19.08
C ASP A 35 7.39 -2.26 18.35
N TYR A 36 7.52 -2.02 17.03
CA TYR A 36 6.40 -1.58 16.22
C TYR A 36 5.32 -2.66 16.12
N LEU A 37 5.71 -3.93 15.87
CA LEU A 37 4.78 -5.06 15.81
C LEU A 37 4.11 -5.33 17.17
N ASN A 38 4.86 -5.28 18.27
CA ASN A 38 4.31 -5.41 19.61
C ASN A 38 3.25 -4.32 19.88
N THR A 39 3.55 -3.08 19.49
CA THR A 39 2.58 -1.98 19.62
C THR A 39 1.37 -2.19 18.72
N LEU A 40 1.53 -2.74 17.51
CA LEU A 40 0.43 -3.07 16.60
C LEU A 40 -0.47 -4.14 17.20
N GLN A 41 0.11 -5.19 17.80
CA GLN A 41 -0.62 -6.26 18.48
C GLN A 41 -1.42 -5.73 19.68
N GLU A 42 -0.81 -4.89 20.54
CA GLU A 42 -1.50 -4.20 21.64
C GLU A 42 -2.70 -3.39 21.13
N CYS A 43 -2.47 -2.59 20.07
CA CYS A 43 -3.49 -1.73 19.49
C CYS A 43 -4.64 -2.51 18.84
N ARG A 44 -4.35 -3.67 18.24
CA ARG A 44 -5.36 -4.56 17.65
C ARG A 44 -6.44 -4.93 18.67
N GLN A 45 -6.02 -5.30 19.87
CA GLN A 45 -6.94 -5.63 20.97
C GLN A 45 -7.63 -4.38 21.52
N LEU A 46 -6.84 -3.34 21.82
CA LEU A 46 -7.34 -2.11 22.46
C LEU A 46 -8.41 -1.38 21.64
N TYR A 47 -8.30 -1.41 20.31
CA TYR A 47 -9.18 -0.67 19.41
C TYR A 47 -10.14 -1.56 18.61
N SER A 48 -10.29 -2.84 18.98
CA SER A 48 -11.17 -3.81 18.30
C SER A 48 -10.94 -3.84 16.77
N LEU A 49 -9.70 -4.14 16.38
CA LEU A 49 -9.28 -4.19 14.98
C LEU A 49 -8.97 -5.62 14.56
N ASN A 50 -9.17 -5.94 13.29
CA ASN A 50 -8.55 -7.09 12.63
C ASN A 50 -7.34 -6.61 11.84
N VAL A 51 -6.20 -7.32 11.95
CA VAL A 51 -4.98 -7.04 11.18
C VAL A 51 -4.73 -8.22 10.26
N TYR A 52 -4.88 -8.00 8.95
CA TYR A 52 -4.81 -9.05 7.93
C TYR A 52 -3.46 -9.17 7.24
N ALA A 53 -2.74 -8.07 7.10
CA ALA A 53 -1.40 -8.07 6.53
C ALA A 53 -0.59 -6.86 7.01
N TYR A 54 0.74 -7.03 7.01
CA TYR A 54 1.68 -5.94 7.28
C TYR A 54 2.97 -6.10 6.48
N CYS A 55 3.67 -4.99 6.25
CA CYS A 55 5.04 -4.97 5.75
C CYS A 55 5.76 -3.73 6.29
N LEU A 56 6.84 -3.94 7.03
CA LEU A 56 7.64 -2.88 7.65
C LEU A 56 8.91 -2.65 6.84
N MET A 57 8.79 -1.81 5.80
CA MET A 57 9.91 -1.40 4.95
C MET A 57 10.82 -0.43 5.70
N THR A 58 12.06 -0.28 5.27
CA THR A 58 13.03 0.60 5.94
C THR A 58 12.52 2.03 6.17
N ASN A 59 11.81 2.61 5.20
CA ASN A 59 11.36 4.00 5.24
C ASN A 59 9.85 4.21 5.20
N HIS A 60 9.06 3.15 5.24
CA HIS A 60 7.60 3.22 5.27
C HIS A 60 6.98 1.92 5.76
N ILE A 61 5.70 1.97 6.09
CA ILE A 61 4.92 0.81 6.48
C ILE A 61 3.70 0.62 5.58
N HIS A 62 3.32 -0.63 5.40
CA HIS A 62 2.02 -1.02 4.85
C HIS A 62 1.28 -1.88 5.87
N LEU A 63 -0.02 -1.63 6.02
CA LEU A 63 -0.92 -2.44 6.84
C LEU A 63 -2.21 -2.70 6.07
N ILE A 64 -2.82 -3.87 6.27
CA ILE A 64 -4.23 -4.10 5.95
C ILE A 64 -4.96 -4.35 7.27
N VAL A 65 -5.84 -3.42 7.64
CA VAL A 65 -6.53 -3.41 8.92
C VAL A 65 -8.02 -3.14 8.71
N ALA A 66 -8.88 -3.87 9.41
CA ALA A 66 -10.31 -3.63 9.42
C ALA A 66 -10.78 -3.23 10.82
N PRO A 67 -11.40 -2.05 11.00
CA PRO A 67 -12.11 -1.72 12.23
C PRO A 67 -13.36 -2.60 12.32
N ARG A 68 -13.61 -3.24 13.47
CA ARG A 68 -14.80 -4.09 13.63
C ARG A 68 -16.06 -3.23 13.67
N ASP A 69 -16.12 -2.25 14.59
CA ASP A 69 -17.33 -1.52 14.88
C ASP A 69 -17.19 0.00 14.63
N ASP A 70 -16.08 0.60 15.07
CA ASP A 70 -15.87 2.05 14.99
C ASP A 70 -14.77 2.41 13.97
N PRO A 71 -15.10 3.09 12.86
CA PRO A 71 -14.10 3.50 11.86
C PRO A 71 -13.07 4.48 12.43
N ARG A 72 -13.34 5.18 13.54
CA ARG A 72 -12.39 6.09 14.20
C ARG A 72 -11.20 5.35 14.82
N SER A 73 -11.35 4.05 15.10
CA SER A 73 -10.28 3.19 15.64
C SER A 73 -9.05 3.11 14.73
N LEU A 74 -9.19 3.25 13.39
CA LEU A 74 -8.05 3.39 12.48
C LEU A 74 -7.20 4.64 12.78
N SER A 75 -7.84 5.75 13.05
CA SER A 75 -7.13 6.99 13.41
C SER A 75 -6.48 6.89 14.80
N ALA A 76 -7.12 6.22 15.74
CA ALA A 76 -6.57 5.96 17.07
C ALA A 76 -5.35 5.01 16.99
N LEU A 77 -5.45 3.92 16.23
CA LEU A 77 -4.34 3.02 15.92
C LEU A 77 -3.13 3.80 15.40
N MET A 78 -3.31 4.54 14.32
CA MET A 78 -2.19 5.21 13.65
C MET A 78 -1.61 6.35 14.47
N LYS A 79 -2.43 7.05 15.26
CA LYS A 79 -1.95 8.04 16.23
C LYS A 79 -1.04 7.40 17.29
N ARG A 80 -1.43 6.23 17.82
CA ARG A 80 -0.64 5.51 18.84
C ARG A 80 0.62 4.91 18.26
N LEU A 81 0.54 4.17 17.14
CA LEU A 81 1.67 3.57 16.47
C LEU A 81 2.72 4.63 16.07
N ALA A 82 2.31 5.59 15.26
CA ALA A 82 3.22 6.61 14.74
C ALA A 82 3.81 7.48 15.86
N GLY A 83 2.99 7.84 16.85
CA GLY A 83 3.44 8.68 17.98
C GLY A 83 4.38 7.94 18.93
N ARG A 84 4.10 6.66 19.28
CA ARG A 84 4.98 5.87 20.15
C ARG A 84 6.33 5.63 19.49
N HIS A 85 6.31 5.22 18.22
CA HIS A 85 7.51 4.96 17.46
C HIS A 85 8.38 6.20 17.28
N ALA A 86 7.80 7.34 16.89
CA ALA A 86 8.52 8.59 16.74
C ALA A 86 9.15 9.07 18.06
N ARG A 87 8.40 9.02 19.16
CA ARG A 87 8.93 9.40 20.49
C ARG A 87 10.10 8.50 20.92
N ARG A 88 9.99 7.19 20.66
CA ARG A 88 11.06 6.24 20.99
C ARG A 88 12.33 6.55 20.19
N LEU A 89 12.25 6.66 18.87
CA LEU A 89 13.41 6.94 18.02
C LEU A 89 14.03 8.32 18.31
N ASN A 90 13.21 9.36 18.47
CA ASN A 90 13.71 10.68 18.82
C ASN A 90 14.48 10.68 20.14
N ARG A 91 13.97 9.92 21.16
CA ARG A 91 14.69 9.78 22.44
C ARG A 91 16.01 9.02 22.28
N MET A 92 16.00 7.92 21.52
CA MET A 92 17.19 7.09 21.35
C MET A 92 18.32 7.80 20.58
N HIS A 93 17.95 8.60 19.59
CA HIS A 93 18.92 9.27 18.72
C HIS A 93 19.14 10.74 19.07
N GLY A 94 18.50 11.27 20.11
CA GLY A 94 18.56 12.69 20.45
C GLY A 94 17.94 13.62 19.40
N TRP A 95 17.05 13.09 18.56
CA TRP A 95 16.43 13.83 17.46
C TRP A 95 15.25 14.69 17.92
N ARG A 96 15.01 15.74 17.14
CA ARG A 96 13.85 16.62 17.27
C ARG A 96 13.08 16.69 15.96
N GLY A 97 11.77 16.89 16.03
CA GLY A 97 10.92 17.07 14.86
C GLY A 97 10.16 15.80 14.42
N ALA A 98 9.64 15.84 13.21
CA ALA A 98 8.74 14.83 12.70
C ALA A 98 9.50 13.65 12.08
N LEU A 99 9.25 12.43 12.58
CA LEU A 99 9.74 11.19 11.95
C LEU A 99 8.95 10.89 10.66
N TRP A 100 7.65 11.16 10.66
CA TRP A 100 6.76 10.85 9.55
C TRP A 100 6.52 12.05 8.64
N GLU A 101 6.55 11.83 7.32
CA GLU A 101 6.37 12.88 6.31
C GLU A 101 5.02 13.58 6.42
N SER A 102 3.98 12.80 6.67
CA SER A 102 2.61 13.30 6.73
C SER A 102 1.72 12.38 7.55
N ARG A 103 0.42 12.70 7.58
CA ARG A 103 -0.57 11.75 8.04
C ARG A 103 -0.55 10.51 7.13
N PHE A 104 -0.88 9.34 7.69
CA PHE A 104 -1.01 8.10 6.92
C PHE A 104 -2.02 8.26 5.77
N LYS A 105 -1.83 7.53 4.69
CA LYS A 105 -2.80 7.35 3.61
C LYS A 105 -3.62 6.10 3.88
N CYS A 106 -4.87 6.09 3.44
CA CYS A 106 -5.81 5.03 3.74
C CYS A 106 -6.77 4.85 2.58
N SER A 107 -6.99 3.61 2.17
CA SER A 107 -7.93 3.24 1.12
C SER A 107 -8.77 2.05 1.59
N PRO A 108 -10.09 2.22 1.81
CA PRO A 108 -10.98 1.08 2.03
C PRO A 108 -10.96 0.14 0.83
N ILE A 109 -10.97 -1.17 1.10
CA ILE A 109 -10.86 -2.23 0.10
C ILE A 109 -12.18 -2.99 0.06
N ASP A 110 -12.67 -3.27 -1.15
CA ASP A 110 -13.71 -4.26 -1.36
C ASP A 110 -13.22 -5.66 -0.98
N THR A 111 -14.11 -6.45 -0.36
CA THR A 111 -13.69 -7.62 0.40
C THR A 111 -13.25 -8.81 -0.44
N ASP A 112 -13.73 -8.93 -1.68
CA ASP A 112 -13.51 -10.14 -2.46
C ASP A 112 -12.17 -10.13 -3.21
N ARG A 113 -12.22 -9.79 -4.50
CA ARG A 113 -11.07 -9.85 -5.40
C ARG A 113 -9.92 -8.92 -4.98
N TYR A 114 -10.26 -7.71 -4.52
CA TYR A 114 -9.25 -6.69 -4.24
C TYR A 114 -8.53 -6.88 -2.91
N LEU A 115 -9.14 -7.54 -1.92
CA LEU A 115 -8.48 -7.81 -0.64
C LEU A 115 -7.29 -8.75 -0.82
N LEU A 116 -7.47 -9.83 -1.58
CA LEU A 116 -6.37 -10.77 -1.86
C LEU A 116 -5.25 -10.11 -2.67
N ALA A 117 -5.60 -9.31 -3.68
CA ALA A 117 -4.64 -8.55 -4.48
C ALA A 117 -3.87 -7.51 -3.64
N CYS A 118 -4.56 -6.80 -2.72
CA CYS A 118 -3.92 -5.90 -1.76
C CYS A 118 -2.99 -6.65 -0.80
N GLY A 119 -3.39 -7.84 -0.31
CA GLY A 119 -2.54 -8.69 0.52
C GLY A 119 -1.25 -9.05 -0.19
N ARG A 120 -1.34 -9.56 -1.43
CA ARG A 120 -0.17 -9.82 -2.29
C ARG A 120 0.67 -8.57 -2.51
N TYR A 121 0.02 -7.43 -2.78
CA TYR A 121 0.72 -6.15 -2.95
C TYR A 121 1.54 -5.78 -1.71
N VAL A 122 0.99 -5.93 -0.51
CA VAL A 122 1.68 -5.67 0.76
C VAL A 122 2.83 -6.65 0.96
N ASP A 123 2.59 -7.93 0.81
CA ASP A 123 3.56 -9.00 1.07
C ASP A 123 4.75 -8.99 0.09
N LEU A 124 4.54 -8.58 -1.17
CA LEU A 124 5.59 -8.50 -2.19
C LEU A 124 6.31 -7.14 -2.26
N ASN A 125 6.03 -6.21 -1.34
CA ASN A 125 6.73 -4.92 -1.32
C ASN A 125 8.26 -5.04 -1.26
N PRO A 126 8.85 -5.93 -0.43
CA PRO A 126 10.30 -6.08 -0.34
C PRO A 126 10.93 -6.58 -1.65
N VAL A 127 10.25 -7.50 -2.34
CA VAL A 127 10.71 -8.02 -3.66
C VAL A 127 10.66 -6.91 -4.71
N ARG A 128 9.55 -6.15 -4.79
CA ARG A 128 9.44 -5.01 -5.71
C ARG A 128 10.44 -3.90 -5.42
N ALA A 129 10.82 -3.73 -4.16
CA ALA A 129 11.86 -2.78 -3.75
C ALA A 129 13.28 -3.35 -3.94
N LYS A 130 13.42 -4.57 -4.44
CA LYS A 130 14.70 -5.28 -4.65
C LYS A 130 15.54 -5.40 -3.36
N LEU A 131 14.86 -5.48 -2.20
CA LEU A 131 15.53 -5.73 -0.92
C LEU A 131 15.84 -7.21 -0.72
N VAL A 132 15.01 -8.08 -1.31
CA VAL A 132 15.14 -9.52 -1.31
C VAL A 132 14.73 -10.07 -2.69
N THR A 133 15.16 -11.27 -3.03
CA THR A 133 14.74 -11.96 -4.26
C THR A 133 13.42 -12.68 -4.09
N ARG A 134 13.15 -13.22 -2.90
CA ARG A 134 11.95 -13.96 -2.55
C ARG A 134 11.28 -13.33 -1.33
N ALA A 135 9.95 -13.34 -1.30
CA ALA A 135 9.18 -12.71 -0.21
C ALA A 135 9.39 -13.39 1.16
N ASP A 136 9.68 -14.69 1.18
CA ASP A 136 9.96 -15.46 2.41
C ASP A 136 11.32 -15.12 3.06
N GLU A 137 12.22 -14.46 2.32
CA GLU A 137 13.49 -13.96 2.84
C GLU A 137 13.34 -12.67 3.68
N PHE A 138 12.18 -12.01 3.62
CA PHE A 138 11.93 -10.78 4.36
C PHE A 138 11.11 -11.04 5.63
N PRO A 139 11.70 -11.02 6.82
CA PRO A 139 11.02 -11.41 8.06
C PRO A 139 10.00 -10.39 8.57
N TRP A 140 10.03 -9.15 8.05
CA TRP A 140 9.23 -8.03 8.54
C TRP A 140 7.95 -7.79 7.73
N SER A 141 7.42 -8.86 7.12
CA SER A 141 6.12 -8.89 6.45
C SER A 141 5.28 -10.06 6.92
N SER A 142 3.98 -9.97 6.70
CA SER A 142 3.01 -11.05 6.97
C SER A 142 3.14 -12.23 6.00
N TYR A 143 3.91 -12.12 4.93
CA TYR A 143 4.03 -13.15 3.89
C TYR A 143 4.32 -14.53 4.46
N ARG A 144 5.32 -14.64 5.34
CA ARG A 144 5.73 -15.94 5.91
C ARG A 144 4.59 -16.64 6.64
N ALA A 145 3.77 -15.90 7.39
CA ALA A 145 2.61 -16.44 8.08
C ALA A 145 1.49 -16.82 7.11
N ARG A 146 1.20 -15.94 6.13
CA ARG A 146 0.15 -16.15 5.13
C ARG A 146 0.47 -17.26 4.13
N ALA A 147 1.74 -17.51 3.90
CA ALA A 147 2.25 -18.58 3.02
C ALA A 147 2.59 -19.90 3.76
N GLY A 148 2.40 -19.95 5.08
CA GLY A 148 2.61 -21.15 5.88
C GLY A 148 4.06 -21.49 6.24
N PHE A 149 4.99 -20.51 6.13
CA PHE A 149 6.40 -20.70 6.53
C PHE A 149 6.63 -20.48 8.03
N THR A 150 5.70 -19.82 8.71
CA THR A 150 5.73 -19.58 10.16
C THR A 150 4.31 -19.38 10.68
N THR A 151 4.14 -19.48 12.00
CA THR A 151 2.88 -19.12 12.66
C THR A 151 2.94 -17.69 13.17
N CYS A 152 1.79 -17.00 13.15
CA CYS A 152 1.60 -15.68 13.74
C CYS A 152 0.21 -15.61 14.35
N GLU A 153 0.09 -16.00 15.62
CA GLU A 153 -1.18 -16.18 16.31
C GLU A 153 -2.03 -14.90 16.42
N TRP A 154 -1.38 -13.74 16.46
CA TRP A 154 -2.10 -12.48 16.57
C TRP A 154 -2.55 -11.89 15.21
N LEU A 155 -2.06 -12.44 14.09
CA LEU A 155 -2.50 -12.01 12.76
C LEU A 155 -3.87 -12.61 12.46
N ASP A 156 -4.83 -11.76 12.14
CA ASP A 156 -6.18 -12.21 11.82
C ASP A 156 -6.23 -12.84 10.42
N GLN A 157 -7.10 -13.83 10.28
CA GLN A 157 -7.30 -14.47 9.00
C GLN A 157 -8.12 -13.56 8.09
N ASP A 158 -7.53 -13.21 6.95
CA ASP A 158 -8.15 -12.49 5.86
C ASP A 158 -9.22 -13.37 5.20
N PRO A 159 -10.48 -12.91 5.08
CA PRO A 159 -11.56 -13.71 4.51
C PRO A 159 -11.30 -14.13 3.06
N ALA A 160 -10.70 -13.30 2.22
CA ALA A 160 -10.35 -13.66 0.84
C ALA A 160 -9.23 -14.71 0.79
N HIS A 161 -8.27 -14.65 1.73
CA HIS A 161 -7.25 -15.69 1.89
C HIS A 161 -7.88 -16.98 2.42
N ALA A 162 -8.82 -16.91 3.37
CA ALA A 162 -9.55 -18.06 3.88
C ALA A 162 -10.32 -18.81 2.79
N ALA A 163 -10.91 -18.07 1.86
CA ALA A 163 -11.69 -18.60 0.75
C ALA A 163 -10.86 -19.34 -0.32
N LEU A 164 -9.52 -19.24 -0.28
CA LEU A 164 -8.67 -19.96 -1.24
C LEU A 164 -8.82 -21.48 -1.14
N ALA A 165 -8.96 -22.03 0.07
CA ALA A 165 -9.23 -23.46 0.27
C ALA A 165 -9.78 -23.73 1.67
N THR A 166 -10.47 -24.85 1.84
CA THR A 166 -10.97 -25.31 3.14
C THR A 166 -9.86 -25.82 4.05
N SER A 167 -8.88 -26.58 3.51
CA SER A 167 -7.73 -27.01 4.31
C SER A 167 -6.66 -25.93 4.38
N THR A 168 -6.01 -25.83 5.53
CA THR A 168 -4.95 -24.83 5.79
C THR A 168 -3.75 -25.02 4.87
N GLU A 169 -3.33 -26.27 4.64
CA GLU A 169 -2.19 -26.61 3.80
C GLU A 169 -2.42 -26.21 2.35
N LYS A 170 -3.61 -26.56 1.80
CA LYS A 170 -4.02 -26.16 0.44
C LYS A 170 -4.17 -24.65 0.29
N ARG A 171 -4.58 -23.98 1.36
CA ARG A 171 -4.69 -22.53 1.39
C ARG A 171 -3.34 -21.86 1.25
N PHE A 172 -2.35 -22.33 2.01
CA PHE A 172 -0.98 -21.84 1.92
C PHE A 172 -0.36 -22.11 0.54
N GLU A 173 -0.59 -23.31 -0.02
CA GLU A 173 -0.14 -23.65 -1.36
C GLU A 173 -0.72 -22.71 -2.42
N ARG A 174 -2.04 -22.55 -2.44
CA ARG A 174 -2.71 -21.63 -3.38
C ARG A 174 -2.29 -20.19 -3.20
N TYR A 175 -2.03 -19.77 -1.95
CA TYR A 175 -1.54 -18.41 -1.73
C TYR A 175 -0.12 -18.22 -2.26
N ARG A 176 0.78 -19.19 -2.11
CA ARG A 176 2.12 -19.16 -2.71
C ARG A 176 2.06 -19.11 -4.25
N GLU A 177 1.21 -19.95 -4.84
CA GLU A 177 0.97 -19.92 -6.29
C GLU A 177 0.49 -18.54 -6.75
N PHE A 178 -0.54 -18.01 -6.09
CA PHE A 178 -1.07 -16.67 -6.39
C PHE A 178 -0.03 -15.56 -6.21
N ALA A 179 0.79 -15.63 -5.17
CA ALA A 179 1.84 -14.64 -4.92
C ALA A 179 2.95 -14.68 -5.99
N ASN A 180 3.23 -15.86 -6.54
CA ASN A 180 4.25 -16.04 -7.58
C ASN A 180 3.77 -15.66 -9.00
N LEU A 181 2.46 -15.49 -9.21
CA LEU A 181 1.95 -14.99 -10.49
C LEU A 181 2.45 -13.56 -10.73
N VAL A 182 2.84 -13.29 -11.98
CA VAL A 182 3.21 -11.93 -12.39
C VAL A 182 2.00 -11.01 -12.22
N PRO A 183 2.08 -9.98 -11.36
CA PRO A 183 0.96 -9.07 -11.16
C PRO A 183 0.65 -8.29 -12.45
N ASN A 184 -0.62 -8.07 -12.72
CA ASN A 184 -1.04 -7.16 -13.79
C ASN A 184 -0.63 -5.71 -13.41
N GLU A 185 0.15 -5.04 -14.27
CA GLU A 185 0.63 -3.68 -14.01
C GLU A 185 -0.54 -2.69 -13.83
N ALA A 186 -1.63 -2.85 -14.59
CA ALA A 186 -2.82 -2.01 -14.43
C ALA A 186 -3.48 -2.19 -13.05
N GLU A 187 -3.46 -3.41 -12.48
CA GLU A 187 -3.92 -3.67 -11.12
C GLU A 187 -3.03 -2.98 -10.09
N LEU A 188 -1.70 -3.07 -10.25
CA LEU A 188 -0.74 -2.41 -9.37
C LEU A 188 -0.88 -0.88 -9.40
N GLU A 189 -1.04 -0.29 -10.58
CA GLU A 189 -1.27 1.14 -10.74
C GLU A 189 -2.60 1.58 -10.10
N PHE A 190 -3.65 0.78 -10.24
CA PHE A 190 -4.93 1.04 -9.61
C PHE A 190 -4.82 1.03 -8.08
N LEU A 191 -4.19 0.01 -7.49
CA LEU A 191 -3.97 -0.08 -6.04
C LEU A 191 -3.13 1.09 -5.51
N ARG A 192 -2.03 1.41 -6.17
CA ARG A 192 -1.17 2.56 -5.82
C ARG A 192 -1.94 3.88 -5.93
N GLY A 193 -2.67 4.05 -7.02
CA GLY A 193 -3.43 5.25 -7.29
C GLY A 193 -4.56 5.49 -6.27
N SER A 194 -5.32 4.46 -5.94
CA SER A 194 -6.39 4.52 -4.94
C SER A 194 -5.84 4.91 -3.57
N LEU A 195 -4.75 4.25 -3.15
CA LEU A 195 -4.08 4.52 -1.89
C LEU A 195 -3.52 5.96 -1.82
N GLN A 196 -2.84 6.42 -2.88
CA GLN A 196 -2.26 7.77 -2.90
C GLN A 196 -3.31 8.88 -2.81
N ARG A 197 -4.48 8.65 -3.39
CA ARG A 197 -5.60 9.60 -3.40
C ARG A 197 -6.54 9.45 -2.22
N ASN A 198 -6.32 8.47 -1.32
CA ASN A 198 -7.23 8.06 -0.25
C ASN A 198 -8.64 7.75 -0.81
N GLN A 199 -8.71 7.01 -1.90
CA GLN A 199 -9.94 6.60 -2.57
C GLN A 199 -10.27 5.15 -2.23
N LEU A 200 -11.51 4.75 -2.53
CA LEU A 200 -11.96 3.37 -2.41
C LEU A 200 -11.22 2.47 -3.41
N THR A 201 -10.90 1.27 -3.00
CA THR A 201 -10.30 0.21 -3.83
C THR A 201 -11.32 -0.89 -4.02
N GLY A 202 -11.91 -0.94 -5.21
CA GLY A 202 -12.94 -1.90 -5.55
C GLY A 202 -13.55 -1.64 -6.93
N PRO A 203 -14.54 -2.46 -7.36
CA PRO A 203 -15.28 -2.22 -8.59
C PRO A 203 -16.15 -0.97 -8.49
N THR A 204 -16.65 -0.52 -9.63
CA THR A 204 -17.46 0.71 -9.71
C THR A 204 -18.70 0.64 -8.82
N GLU A 205 -19.37 -0.51 -8.80
CA GLU A 205 -20.58 -0.76 -8.01
C GLU A 205 -20.32 -0.57 -6.51
N PHE A 206 -19.20 -1.08 -5.99
CA PHE A 206 -18.77 -0.87 -4.60
C PHE A 206 -18.53 0.60 -4.31
N ILE A 207 -17.81 1.27 -5.21
CA ILE A 207 -17.48 2.70 -5.04
C ILE A 207 -18.75 3.54 -5.02
N GLU A 208 -19.69 3.28 -5.92
CA GLU A 208 -20.97 3.99 -5.98
C GLU A 208 -21.88 3.69 -4.78
N HIS A 209 -21.91 2.44 -4.34
CA HIS A 209 -22.68 2.02 -3.17
C HIS A 209 -22.21 2.76 -1.92
N VAL A 210 -20.91 2.70 -1.61
CA VAL A 210 -20.31 3.37 -0.46
C VAL A 210 -20.47 4.89 -0.56
N ALA A 211 -20.31 5.45 -1.76
CA ALA A 211 -20.49 6.89 -1.97
C ALA A 211 -21.91 7.34 -1.66
N ARG A 212 -22.91 6.58 -2.09
CA ARG A 212 -24.33 6.86 -1.85
C ARG A 212 -24.67 6.77 -0.36
N GLU A 213 -24.24 5.69 0.31
CA GLU A 213 -24.51 5.50 1.73
C GLU A 213 -23.86 6.57 2.63
N ARG A 214 -22.71 7.07 2.23
CA ARG A 214 -21.91 7.99 3.03
C ARG A 214 -21.97 9.45 2.58
N GLY A 215 -22.75 9.76 1.55
CA GLY A 215 -22.83 11.10 0.97
C GLY A 215 -21.48 11.58 0.42
N LEU A 216 -20.61 10.66 -0.06
CA LEU A 216 -19.29 10.99 -0.55
C LEU A 216 -19.38 11.46 -2.01
N GLN A 217 -18.74 12.58 -2.33
CA GLN A 217 -18.49 12.93 -3.72
C GLN A 217 -17.42 11.99 -4.28
N VAL A 218 -17.81 11.03 -5.12
CA VAL A 218 -16.87 10.26 -5.94
C VAL A 218 -16.29 11.21 -6.97
N PRO A 219 -14.97 11.46 -6.96
CA PRO A 219 -14.39 12.24 -8.06
C PRO A 219 -14.61 11.46 -9.34
N SER A 220 -15.41 12.00 -10.25
CA SER A 220 -15.51 11.47 -11.62
C SER A 220 -14.09 11.24 -12.13
N ARG A 221 -13.80 10.05 -12.69
CA ARG A 221 -12.54 9.81 -13.40
C ARG A 221 -12.43 10.90 -14.46
N LYS A 222 -11.57 11.90 -14.23
CA LYS A 222 -11.20 12.79 -15.32
C LYS A 222 -10.63 11.88 -16.40
N ARG A 223 -11.30 11.84 -17.55
CA ARG A 223 -10.71 11.29 -18.77
C ARG A 223 -9.31 11.89 -18.87
N GLY A 224 -8.30 11.04 -18.99
CA GLY A 224 -6.93 11.48 -19.18
C GLY A 224 -6.89 12.53 -20.30
N ARG A 225 -5.92 13.44 -20.20
CA ARG A 225 -5.68 14.44 -21.26
C ARG A 225 -5.80 13.72 -22.60
N PRO A 226 -6.62 14.21 -23.56
CA PRO A 226 -6.71 13.61 -24.88
C PRO A 226 -5.28 13.49 -25.44
N ARG A 227 -4.91 12.31 -25.97
CA ARG A 227 -3.69 12.17 -26.73
C ARG A 227 -3.76 13.25 -27.83
N THR A 228 -2.80 14.15 -27.85
CA THR A 228 -2.61 15.09 -28.94
C THR A 228 -2.51 14.23 -30.20
N LYS A 229 -3.47 14.39 -31.12
CA LYS A 229 -3.34 13.77 -32.45
C LYS A 229 -2.03 14.27 -33.02
N GLU A 230 -1.18 13.37 -33.47
CA GLU A 230 -0.01 13.70 -34.26
C GLU A 230 -0.48 14.56 -35.43
N ALA A 231 0.17 15.67 -35.60
CA ALA A 231 -0.08 16.56 -36.77
C ALA A 231 0.20 15.75 -38.05
N PRO A 232 -0.56 15.96 -39.13
CA PRO A 232 -0.28 15.32 -40.40
C PRO A 232 1.14 15.67 -40.88
N GLU A 233 1.77 14.69 -41.51
CA GLU A 233 3.15 14.71 -42.02
C GLU A 233 3.27 15.51 -43.34
N GLU A 234 2.70 16.70 -43.43
CA GLU A 234 2.81 17.63 -44.54
C GLU A 234 3.38 18.94 -44.03
N ASP A 235 4.71 19.01 -43.92
CA ASP A 235 5.56 20.20 -44.06
C ASP A 235 7.00 19.82 -43.62
N ARG A 236 7.60 18.90 -44.38
CA ARG A 236 9.06 18.80 -44.38
C ARG A 236 9.60 19.59 -45.55
N LEU A 237 10.11 20.78 -45.24
CA LEU A 237 10.94 21.54 -46.16
C LEU A 237 12.17 20.71 -46.58
N PRO A 238 12.58 20.73 -47.87
CA PRO A 238 13.73 19.94 -48.32
C PRO A 238 15.04 20.48 -47.73
N SER A 239 15.86 19.56 -47.27
CA SER A 239 17.19 19.81 -46.75
C SER A 239 18.09 20.48 -47.79
N ALA A 240 18.70 21.62 -47.41
CA ALA A 240 19.67 22.35 -48.19
C ALA A 240 20.91 21.52 -48.43
N GLU A 241 21.27 21.32 -49.67
CA GLU A 241 22.54 20.71 -50.12
C GLU A 241 23.76 21.53 -49.68
N THR A 242 24.61 20.90 -48.92
CA THR A 242 25.90 21.47 -48.54
C THR A 242 26.87 21.35 -49.72
N LYS A 243 27.11 22.47 -50.42
CA LYS A 243 28.21 22.58 -51.40
C LYS A 243 29.54 22.57 -50.68
N GLN A 244 30.33 21.54 -50.96
CA GLN A 244 31.77 21.49 -50.63
C GLN A 244 32.50 22.53 -51.48
N ALA A 245 33.34 23.35 -50.84
CA ALA A 245 34.33 24.18 -51.53
C ALA A 245 35.70 23.47 -51.49
N PRO A 246 36.52 23.55 -52.56
CA PRO A 246 37.77 22.82 -52.67
C PRO A 246 38.91 23.54 -51.96
N PHE A 247 39.81 22.77 -51.39
CA PHE A 247 41.13 23.19 -50.90
C PHE A 247 42.00 23.71 -52.06
N GLY A 248 42.68 24.84 -51.83
CA GLY A 248 43.75 25.33 -52.70
C GLY A 248 44.80 26.08 -51.86
N ALA A 249 46.03 25.54 -51.97
CA ALA A 249 47.37 26.06 -51.66
C ALA A 249 47.68 26.45 -50.21
#